data_df02cfb25d34b85c06f094a86292346a
#
_entry.id   df02cfb25d34b85c06f094a86292346a
#
_cell.length_a   1.000
_cell.length_b   1.000
_cell.length_c   1.000
_cell.angle_alpha   90.00
_cell.angle_beta   90.00
_cell.angle_gamma   90.00
#
_symmetry.space_group_name_H-M   'P 1'
#
loop_
_entity.id
_entity.type
_entity.pdbx_description
1 polymer ?
#
loop_
_entity_poly.entity_id
_entity_poly.type
_entity_poly.pdbx_seq_one_letter_code
_entity_poly.pdbx_strand_id
1 'polypeptide(L)'
;MPKVLLVEDDISLRDVYFARLQAEGYELSVAGNGEEALAMAVKVRPDLIILDVMMPRISGFDVLDIIRTTPEIAHTKVIMMTALGSAADKERGEKLGVDKYLVKSQVTLEDVVTNIKKVLDTPTSTASEPVVGQPQPAPGVVPPGATNTEPKADGAAGTPPANPTV
;
A
#
# COMPACT_ATOMS: atom_id res chain seq x y z
N MET A 1 25.14 1.22 -5.27
CA MET A 1 24.77 1.96 -4.03
C MET A 1 23.26 2.08 -3.98
N PRO A 2 22.62 1.67 -2.89
CA PRO A 2 21.18 1.82 -2.75
C PRO A 2 20.76 3.31 -2.74
N LYS A 3 19.67 3.60 -3.42
CA LYS A 3 19.08 4.95 -3.48
C LYS A 3 18.07 5.11 -2.37
N VAL A 4 18.26 6.12 -1.54
CA VAL A 4 17.36 6.42 -0.41
C VAL A 4 16.76 7.82 -0.58
N LEU A 5 15.44 7.90 -0.53
CA LEU A 5 14.72 9.17 -0.47
C LEU A 5 14.37 9.47 0.98
N LEU A 6 14.87 10.59 1.48
CA LEU A 6 14.60 11.07 2.82
C LEU A 6 13.54 12.18 2.79
N VAL A 7 12.41 11.91 3.42
CA VAL A 7 11.27 12.84 3.49
C VAL A 7 11.09 13.31 4.92
N GLU A 8 11.49 14.55 5.17
CA GLU A 8 11.46 15.21 6.48
C GLU A 8 11.27 16.71 6.29
N ASP A 9 10.30 17.29 6.96
CA ASP A 9 10.01 18.73 6.89
C ASP A 9 10.91 19.57 7.80
N ASP A 10 11.42 19.00 8.89
CA ASP A 10 12.41 19.65 9.74
C ASP A 10 13.79 19.62 9.08
N ILE A 11 14.26 20.79 8.65
CA ILE A 11 15.52 20.94 7.93
C ILE A 11 16.71 20.47 8.78
N SER A 12 16.74 20.82 10.06
CA SER A 12 17.84 20.45 10.94
C SER A 12 17.92 18.94 11.14
N LEU A 13 16.79 18.29 11.35
CA LEU A 13 16.73 16.85 11.50
C LEU A 13 17.04 16.13 10.19
N ARG A 14 16.54 16.64 9.08
CA ARG A 14 16.85 16.14 7.74
C ARG A 14 18.35 16.16 7.45
N ASP A 15 19.02 17.27 7.79
CA ASP A 15 20.47 17.41 7.57
C ASP A 15 21.28 16.42 8.40
N VAL A 16 20.87 16.15 9.63
CA VAL A 16 21.50 15.13 10.50
C VAL A 16 21.37 13.73 9.88
N TYR A 17 20.20 13.33 9.45
CA TYR A 17 19.98 12.05 8.77
C TYR A 17 20.75 11.97 7.46
N PHE A 18 20.71 13.06 6.68
CA PHE A 18 21.41 13.12 5.39
C PHE A 18 22.91 12.87 5.56
N ALA A 19 23.56 13.61 6.45
CA ALA A 19 24.99 13.47 6.71
C ALA A 19 25.35 12.04 7.16
N ARG A 20 24.56 11.46 8.06
CA ARG A 20 24.81 10.11 8.54
C ARG A 20 24.65 9.06 7.45
N LEU A 21 23.58 9.12 6.70
CA LEU A 21 23.30 8.14 5.63
C LEU A 21 24.26 8.28 4.46
N GLN A 22 24.70 9.50 4.16
CA GLN A 22 25.74 9.74 3.17
C GLN A 22 27.07 9.09 3.59
N ALA A 23 27.42 9.18 4.87
CA ALA A 23 28.61 8.52 5.41
C ALA A 23 28.54 6.98 5.34
N GLU A 24 27.34 6.41 5.35
CA GLU A 24 27.12 4.97 5.18
C GLU A 24 27.18 4.51 3.70
N GLY A 25 27.33 5.45 2.76
CA GLY A 25 27.49 5.16 1.35
C GLY A 25 26.19 5.05 0.55
N TYR A 26 25.08 5.61 1.05
CA TYR A 26 23.82 5.67 0.28
C TYR A 26 23.81 6.83 -0.70
N GLU A 27 23.17 6.62 -1.85
CA GLU A 27 22.82 7.70 -2.77
C GLU A 27 21.53 8.36 -2.27
N LEU A 28 21.63 9.64 -1.89
CA LEU A 28 20.53 10.32 -1.18
C LEU A 28 19.82 11.36 -2.05
N SER A 29 18.51 11.35 -1.95
CA SER A 29 17.62 12.42 -2.37
C SER A 29 16.80 12.88 -1.19
N VAL A 30 16.38 14.14 -1.18
CA VAL A 30 15.60 14.72 -0.08
C VAL A 30 14.32 15.35 -0.59
N ALA A 31 13.28 15.30 0.24
CA ALA A 31 12.04 16.04 0.03
C ALA A 31 11.59 16.66 1.35
N GLY A 32 11.07 17.87 1.30
CA GLY A 32 10.62 18.62 2.46
C GLY A 32 9.13 18.50 2.77
N ASN A 33 8.38 17.85 1.90
CA ASN A 33 6.94 17.61 2.06
C ASN A 33 6.47 16.42 1.22
N GLY A 34 5.19 16.04 1.39
CA GLY A 34 4.63 14.88 0.71
C GLY A 34 4.53 15.01 -0.80
N GLU A 35 4.25 16.18 -1.33
CA GLU A 35 4.15 16.42 -2.77
C GLU A 35 5.52 16.28 -3.44
N GLU A 36 6.55 16.87 -2.85
CA GLU A 36 7.93 16.72 -3.31
C GLU A 36 8.37 15.25 -3.23
N ALA A 37 7.99 14.56 -2.14
CA ALA A 37 8.31 13.15 -1.95
C ALA A 37 7.76 12.28 -3.07
N LEU A 38 6.51 12.49 -3.47
CA LEU A 38 5.87 11.73 -4.55
C LEU A 38 6.53 12.03 -5.91
N ALA A 39 6.79 13.31 -6.21
CA ALA A 39 7.47 13.71 -7.43
C ALA A 39 8.89 13.11 -7.51
N MET A 40 9.63 13.16 -6.41
CA MET A 40 10.97 12.59 -6.34
C MET A 40 10.97 11.07 -6.41
N ALA A 41 10.02 10.41 -5.76
CA ALA A 41 9.91 8.95 -5.80
C ALA A 41 9.71 8.42 -7.22
N VAL A 42 8.85 9.04 -8.00
CA VAL A 42 8.64 8.67 -9.42
C VAL A 42 9.86 8.96 -10.26
N LYS A 43 10.52 10.09 -10.03
CA LYS A 43 11.71 10.53 -10.80
C LYS A 43 12.95 9.69 -10.52
N VAL A 44 13.24 9.45 -9.25
CA VAL A 44 14.49 8.81 -8.79
C VAL A 44 14.34 7.29 -8.71
N ARG A 45 13.12 6.81 -8.45
CA ARG A 45 12.82 5.39 -8.18
C ARG A 45 13.75 4.83 -7.11
N PRO A 46 13.63 5.31 -5.86
CA PRO A 46 14.51 4.90 -4.78
C PRO A 46 14.27 3.43 -4.39
N ASP A 47 15.29 2.81 -3.82
CA ASP A 47 15.18 1.48 -3.22
C ASP A 47 14.46 1.53 -1.88
N LEU A 48 14.60 2.63 -1.16
CA LEU A 48 13.99 2.89 0.13
C LEU A 48 13.54 4.34 0.27
N ILE A 49 12.40 4.54 0.91
CA ILE A 49 11.91 5.86 1.34
C ILE A 49 11.88 5.87 2.86
N ILE A 50 12.51 6.87 3.47
CA ILE A 50 12.33 7.22 4.89
C ILE A 50 11.32 8.36 4.93
N LEU A 51 10.19 8.12 5.56
CA LEU A 51 9.00 8.96 5.46
C LEU A 51 8.52 9.40 6.83
N ASP A 52 8.56 10.70 7.08
CA ASP A 52 7.93 11.28 8.27
C ASP A 52 6.41 11.17 8.17
N VAL A 53 5.77 10.81 9.28
CA VAL A 53 4.31 10.75 9.37
C VAL A 53 3.70 12.14 9.44
N MET A 54 4.29 13.03 10.25
CA MET A 54 3.73 14.35 10.53
C MET A 54 4.34 15.42 9.63
N MET A 55 3.69 15.66 8.51
CA MET A 55 4.05 16.72 7.59
C MET A 55 2.84 17.61 7.30
N PRO A 56 3.06 18.90 6.99
CA PRO A 56 1.96 19.80 6.60
C PRO A 56 1.34 19.34 5.27
N ARG A 57 0.05 19.60 5.09
CA ARG A 57 -0.78 19.31 3.92
C ARG A 57 -1.06 17.84 3.69
N ILE A 58 -0.06 17.04 3.34
CA ILE A 58 -0.20 15.61 3.09
C ILE A 58 0.55 14.84 4.17
N SER A 59 -0.15 13.96 4.89
CA SER A 59 0.48 13.12 5.91
C SER A 59 1.34 12.02 5.27
N GLY A 60 2.30 11.48 6.04
CA GLY A 60 3.07 10.34 5.58
C GLY A 60 2.21 9.11 5.25
N PHE A 61 1.08 8.93 5.91
CA PHE A 61 0.14 7.85 5.58
C PHE A 61 -0.46 8.01 4.19
N ASP A 62 -0.85 9.24 3.83
CA ASP A 62 -1.39 9.53 2.50
C ASP A 62 -0.34 9.33 1.41
N VAL A 63 0.91 9.76 1.68
CA VAL A 63 2.04 9.51 0.78
C VAL A 63 2.27 8.02 0.59
N LEU A 64 2.27 7.23 1.66
CA LEU A 64 2.44 5.77 1.59
C LEU A 64 1.32 5.11 0.78
N ASP A 65 0.08 5.51 0.97
CA ASP A 65 -1.06 4.99 0.21
C ASP A 65 -0.89 5.28 -1.29
N ILE A 66 -0.51 6.49 -1.65
CA ILE A 66 -0.24 6.86 -3.04
C ILE A 66 0.94 6.06 -3.62
N ILE A 67 2.01 5.87 -2.86
CA ILE A 67 3.15 5.03 -3.28
C ILE A 67 2.68 3.61 -3.60
N ARG A 68 1.89 3.00 -2.72
CA ARG A 68 1.41 1.62 -2.89
C ARG A 68 0.43 1.46 -4.05
N THR A 69 -0.25 2.52 -4.44
CA THR A 69 -1.19 2.54 -5.58
C THR A 69 -0.57 3.05 -6.88
N THR A 70 0.70 3.45 -6.87
CA THR A 70 1.43 3.92 -8.07
C THR A 70 2.32 2.78 -8.59
N PRO A 71 2.02 2.16 -9.73
CA PRO A 71 2.68 0.94 -10.19
C PRO A 71 4.21 1.02 -10.26
N GLU A 72 4.75 2.16 -10.68
CA GLU A 72 6.20 2.35 -10.88
C GLU A 72 7.02 2.32 -9.59
N ILE A 73 6.37 2.59 -8.46
CA ILE A 73 7.00 2.70 -7.14
C ILE A 73 6.27 1.89 -6.05
N ALA A 74 5.25 1.13 -6.40
CA ALA A 74 4.39 0.41 -5.46
C ALA A 74 5.16 -0.58 -4.56
N HIS A 75 6.26 -1.11 -5.02
CA HIS A 75 7.11 -2.06 -4.31
C HIS A 75 8.33 -1.43 -3.62
N THR A 76 8.48 -0.10 -3.71
CA THR A 76 9.54 0.61 -3.00
C THR A 76 9.41 0.38 -1.51
N LYS A 77 10.52 0.07 -0.85
CA LYS A 77 10.53 -0.14 0.60
C LYS A 77 10.33 1.18 1.33
N VAL A 78 9.53 1.17 2.39
CA VAL A 78 9.20 2.36 3.16
C VAL A 78 9.42 2.13 4.64
N ILE A 79 10.21 3.00 5.25
CA ILE A 79 10.32 3.13 6.71
C ILE A 79 9.59 4.41 7.10
N MET A 80 8.54 4.27 7.91
CA MET A 80 7.87 5.44 8.49
C MET A 80 8.51 5.82 9.81
N MET A 81 8.64 7.11 10.03
CA MET A 81 9.12 7.67 11.29
C MET A 81 8.10 8.67 11.84
N THR A 82 7.83 8.58 13.12
CA THR A 82 6.90 9.49 13.80
C THR A 82 7.46 10.05 15.08
N ALA A 83 7.08 11.26 15.42
CA ALA A 83 7.37 11.86 16.72
C ALA A 83 6.49 11.25 17.83
N LEU A 84 5.28 10.79 17.49
CA LEU A 84 4.29 10.23 18.41
C LEU A 84 3.96 8.80 17.99
N GLY A 85 4.28 7.84 18.87
CA GLY A 85 4.03 6.42 18.64
C GLY A 85 2.71 5.97 19.23
N SER A 86 1.58 6.17 18.56
CA SER A 86 0.33 5.52 18.95
C SER A 86 0.22 4.12 18.33
N ALA A 87 -0.42 3.19 19.05
CA ALA A 87 -0.68 1.85 18.52
C ALA A 87 -1.58 1.89 17.29
N ALA A 88 -2.54 2.82 17.26
CA ALA A 88 -3.43 3.02 16.12
C ALA A 88 -2.69 3.47 14.85
N ASP A 89 -1.74 4.38 15.00
CA ASP A 89 -0.92 4.87 13.87
C ASP A 89 0.02 3.78 13.34
N LYS A 90 0.60 3.00 14.22
CA LYS A 90 1.42 1.84 13.85
C LYS A 90 0.60 0.82 13.05
N GLU A 91 -0.59 0.48 13.54
CA GLU A 91 -1.51 -0.42 12.84
C GLU A 91 -1.92 0.15 11.48
N ARG A 92 -2.20 1.45 11.39
CA ARG A 92 -2.51 2.11 10.13
C ARG A 92 -1.36 2.00 9.11
N GLY A 93 -0.13 2.23 9.53
CA GLY A 93 1.06 2.07 8.70
C GLY A 93 1.22 0.63 8.22
N GLU A 94 1.03 -0.34 9.10
CA GLU A 94 1.10 -1.77 8.77
C GLU A 94 0.04 -2.18 7.74
N LYS A 95 -1.19 -1.71 7.89
CA LYS A 95 -2.28 -1.94 6.93
C LYS A 95 -2.00 -1.33 5.55
N LEU A 96 -1.33 -0.19 5.51
CA LEU A 96 -0.92 0.46 4.26
C LEU A 96 0.32 -0.18 3.62
N GLY A 97 0.93 -1.15 4.28
CA GLY A 97 2.07 -1.88 3.75
C GLY A 97 3.42 -1.21 3.98
N VAL A 98 3.61 -0.57 5.15
CA VAL A 98 4.92 -0.08 5.57
C VAL A 98 5.86 -1.27 5.87
N ASP A 99 7.11 -1.16 5.49
CA ASP A 99 8.11 -2.19 5.79
C ASP A 99 8.62 -2.10 7.23
N LYS A 100 8.71 -0.89 7.76
CA LYS A 100 9.10 -0.64 9.14
C LYS A 100 8.46 0.65 9.66
N TYR A 101 8.04 0.64 10.91
CA TYR A 101 7.49 1.81 11.61
C TYR A 101 8.36 2.13 12.83
N LEU A 102 8.92 3.33 12.90
CA LEU A 102 9.83 3.76 13.97
C LEU A 102 9.28 5.00 14.68
N VAL A 103 9.48 5.06 15.98
CA VAL A 103 9.18 6.24 16.79
C VAL A 103 10.47 7.00 17.03
N LYS A 104 10.55 8.26 16.58
CA LYS A 104 11.77 9.08 16.64
C LYS A 104 12.36 9.20 18.04
N SER A 105 11.53 9.27 19.08
CA SER A 105 11.98 9.35 20.49
C SER A 105 12.52 8.03 21.05
N GLN A 106 12.28 6.91 20.40
CA GLN A 106 12.63 5.56 20.86
C GLN A 106 13.82 4.97 20.09
N VAL A 107 14.29 5.62 19.04
CA VAL A 107 15.37 5.14 18.20
C VAL A 107 16.51 6.15 18.17
N THR A 108 17.73 5.64 18.16
CA THR A 108 18.94 6.42 17.91
C THR A 108 19.20 6.53 16.40
N LEU A 109 20.11 7.39 16.02
CA LEU A 109 20.55 7.48 14.63
C LEU A 109 21.16 6.15 14.13
N GLU A 110 21.87 5.45 14.99
CA GLU A 110 22.42 4.12 14.71
C GLU A 110 21.31 3.07 14.51
N ASP A 111 20.24 3.15 15.30
CA ASP A 111 19.08 2.26 15.13
C ASP A 111 18.41 2.48 13.76
N VAL A 112 18.31 3.73 13.31
CA VAL A 112 17.78 4.06 11.99
C VAL A 112 18.63 3.42 10.89
N VAL A 113 19.94 3.58 10.95
CA VAL A 113 20.88 2.96 10.00
C VAL A 113 20.75 1.44 10.00
N THR A 114 20.67 0.83 11.17
CA THR A 114 20.51 -0.62 11.32
C THR A 114 19.19 -1.10 10.70
N ASN A 115 18.11 -0.38 10.92
CA ASN A 115 16.80 -0.72 10.33
C ASN A 115 16.81 -0.56 8.80
N ILE A 116 17.46 0.47 8.28
CA ILE A 116 17.62 0.66 6.84
C ILE A 116 18.33 -0.55 6.21
N LYS A 117 19.45 -0.97 6.79
CA LYS A 117 20.18 -2.15 6.32
C LYS A 117 19.32 -3.41 6.34
N LYS A 118 18.61 -3.65 7.43
CA LYS A 118 17.70 -4.81 7.55
C LYS A 118 16.58 -4.79 6.52
N VAL A 119 15.94 -3.65 6.31
CA VAL A 119 14.84 -3.51 5.34
C VAL A 119 15.35 -3.68 3.91
N LEU A 120 16.52 -3.14 3.57
CA LEU A 120 17.12 -3.30 2.24
C LEU A 120 17.56 -4.74 1.98
N ASP A 121 18.04 -5.46 2.98
CA ASP A 121 18.48 -6.86 2.87
C ASP A 121 17.28 -7.85 2.81
N THR A 122 16.10 -7.43 3.24
CA THR A 122 14.91 -8.26 3.15
C THR A 122 14.46 -8.31 1.69
N PRO A 123 14.33 -9.50 1.09
CA PRO A 123 13.82 -9.58 -0.28
C PRO A 123 12.43 -8.95 -0.32
N THR A 124 12.21 -8.14 -1.33
CA THR A 124 10.87 -7.63 -1.62
C THR A 124 10.00 -8.86 -1.84
N SER A 125 9.04 -9.09 -0.94
CA SER A 125 8.05 -10.11 -1.16
C SER A 125 7.20 -9.67 -2.35
N THR A 126 7.67 -9.96 -3.53
CA THR A 126 6.86 -10.09 -4.72
C THR A 126 6.14 -11.43 -4.61
N ALA A 127 5.35 -11.57 -3.57
CA ALA A 127 4.36 -12.62 -3.51
C ALA A 127 3.13 -12.15 -4.28
N SER A 128 3.30 -11.97 -5.55
CA SER A 128 2.35 -12.32 -6.57
C SER A 128 3.13 -13.21 -7.51
N GLU A 129 3.45 -14.43 -7.05
CA GLU A 129 3.44 -15.52 -8.00
C GLU A 129 2.10 -15.38 -8.72
N PRO A 130 2.09 -15.34 -10.06
CA PRO A 130 0.86 -15.62 -10.74
C PRO A 130 0.44 -16.97 -10.18
N VAL A 131 -0.68 -16.99 -9.48
CA VAL A 131 -1.41 -18.22 -9.26
C VAL A 131 -1.56 -18.76 -10.66
N VAL A 132 -0.70 -19.68 -11.05
CA VAL A 132 -0.93 -20.54 -12.20
C VAL A 132 -2.30 -21.12 -11.88
N GLY A 133 -3.31 -20.60 -12.59
CA GLY A 133 -4.67 -20.96 -12.35
C GLY A 133 -4.71 -22.47 -12.32
N GLN A 134 -5.19 -23.02 -11.22
CA GLN A 134 -5.67 -24.38 -11.27
C GLN A 134 -6.54 -24.45 -12.52
N PRO A 135 -6.39 -25.45 -13.37
CA PRO A 135 -7.27 -25.59 -14.49
C PRO A 135 -8.69 -25.60 -13.91
N GLN A 136 -9.45 -24.56 -14.22
CA GLN A 136 -10.85 -24.58 -13.92
C GLN A 136 -11.39 -25.86 -14.53
N PRO A 137 -12.13 -26.69 -13.75
CA PRO A 137 -12.83 -27.79 -14.38
C PRO A 137 -13.64 -27.17 -15.51
N ALA A 138 -13.45 -27.68 -16.69
CA ALA A 138 -14.22 -27.25 -17.85
C ALA A 138 -15.70 -27.19 -17.44
N PRO A 139 -16.48 -26.16 -17.83
CA PRO A 139 -17.89 -26.10 -17.54
C PRO A 139 -18.49 -27.43 -17.98
N GLY A 140 -19.08 -28.14 -17.01
CA GLY A 140 -19.49 -29.51 -17.20
C GLY A 140 -20.28 -29.67 -18.47
N VAL A 141 -19.86 -30.59 -19.28
CA VAL A 141 -20.67 -31.12 -20.37
C VAL A 141 -21.96 -31.60 -19.70
N VAL A 142 -23.06 -30.90 -19.94
CA VAL A 142 -24.39 -31.37 -19.53
C VAL A 142 -24.59 -32.72 -20.18
N PRO A 143 -24.80 -33.80 -19.43
CA PRO A 143 -25.01 -35.10 -20.05
C PRO A 143 -26.23 -35.03 -20.93
N PRO A 144 -26.20 -35.53 -22.18
CA PRO A 144 -27.35 -35.56 -23.02
C PRO A 144 -28.35 -36.58 -22.42
N GLY A 145 -29.49 -36.10 -21.90
CA GLY A 145 -30.50 -36.95 -21.29
C GLY A 145 -31.50 -36.31 -20.36
N ALA A 146 -31.44 -34.99 -20.14
CA ALA A 146 -32.50 -34.29 -19.45
C ALA A 146 -33.65 -34.02 -20.45
N THR A 147 -34.58 -34.93 -20.52
CA THR A 147 -35.86 -34.70 -21.21
C THR A 147 -36.64 -33.63 -20.45
N ASN A 148 -36.81 -32.48 -21.10
CA ASN A 148 -37.73 -31.44 -20.68
C ASN A 148 -39.14 -32.01 -20.79
N THR A 149 -39.71 -32.42 -19.70
CA THR A 149 -41.17 -32.54 -19.58
C THR A 149 -41.66 -31.18 -19.07
N GLU A 150 -42.13 -30.37 -19.97
CA GLU A 150 -42.96 -29.22 -19.64
C GLU A 150 -44.19 -29.65 -18.84
N PRO A 151 -44.47 -29.07 -17.68
CA PRO A 151 -45.80 -29.14 -17.14
C PRO A 151 -46.64 -28.08 -17.85
N LYS A 152 -47.58 -28.57 -18.61
CA LYS A 152 -48.67 -27.81 -19.21
C LYS A 152 -49.51 -27.19 -18.08
N ALA A 153 -49.40 -25.90 -17.89
CA ALA A 153 -50.28 -25.17 -16.99
C ALA A 153 -51.59 -24.85 -17.77
N ASP A 154 -52.62 -25.57 -17.42
CA ASP A 154 -53.98 -25.21 -17.81
C ASP A 154 -54.42 -23.97 -17.03
N GLY A 155 -55.00 -23.05 -17.76
CA GLY A 155 -55.42 -21.77 -17.30
C GLY A 155 -56.58 -21.80 -16.33
N ALA A 156 -56.64 -20.80 -15.51
CA ALA A 156 -57.90 -20.28 -14.96
C ALA A 156 -57.81 -18.76 -14.95
N ALA A 157 -58.59 -18.17 -15.81
CA ALA A 157 -58.87 -16.76 -15.83
C ALA A 157 -59.67 -16.39 -14.60
N GLY A 158 -59.10 -15.58 -13.72
CA GLY A 158 -59.83 -14.92 -12.62
C GLY A 158 -59.90 -13.44 -12.90
N THR A 159 -61.06 -12.98 -13.25
CA THR A 159 -61.40 -11.57 -13.40
C THR A 159 -61.35 -10.83 -12.07
N PRO A 160 -60.80 -9.64 -11.98
CA PRO A 160 -60.88 -8.83 -10.77
C PRO A 160 -62.25 -8.13 -10.69
N PRO A 161 -62.87 -8.04 -9.50
CA PRO A 161 -64.13 -7.30 -9.35
C PRO A 161 -63.82 -5.80 -9.30
N ALA A 162 -64.72 -5.10 -9.94
CA ALA A 162 -64.82 -3.65 -10.02
C ALA A 162 -65.06 -3.04 -8.63
N ASN A 163 -64.38 -1.94 -8.40
CA ASN A 163 -64.52 -1.08 -7.24
C ASN A 163 -65.77 -0.18 -7.44
N PRO A 164 -66.73 -0.04 -6.50
CA PRO A 164 -67.63 1.05 -6.51
C PRO A 164 -67.19 2.21 -5.65
N THR A 165 -67.26 3.33 -6.30
CA THR A 165 -67.19 4.68 -5.73
C THR A 165 -68.32 4.91 -4.70
N VAL A 166 -67.99 5.54 -3.59
CA VAL A 166 -68.70 6.70 -3.02
C VAL A 166 -67.69 7.50 -2.17
#